data_e8408328bd0893e79479cec0e7f2ac6f
#
_entry.id   e8408328bd0893e79479cec0e7f2ac6f
#
_cell.length_a   1.000
_cell.length_b   1.000
_cell.length_c   1.000
_cell.angle_alpha   90.00
_cell.angle_beta   90.00
_cell.angle_gamma   90.00
#
_symmetry.space_group_name_H-M   'P 1'
#
loop_
_entity.id
_entity.type
_entity.pdbx_description
1 polymer ?
#
loop_
_entity_poly.entity_id
_entity_poly.type
_entity_poly.pdbx_seq_one_letter_code
_entity_poly.pdbx_strand_id
1 'polypeptide(L)'
;VTGGRPLNGNVKIPAAKNSVLPLFAASLLCTGEVRLQAVPRLADVEHCMALLRGVGCAARWEGSDAVLSGPPANSTLPGQTAGQMRASILFCAPLLARLGRAETSQPGGCRIGARPIDLHLAGLAKMGAVELEAGEGRLVLTAPSGLHGAEITLRFPSVGATETLLLAAACARGRTILRGAAREPEIADLAAFLNRCGGCIEGAGSSTIRIEGRRGLSGCCFSPLPDRIFASTLACGCAAVGGRVELTGCAPALYAPVLEILGQMGCRVEPAGDTVRISRFGRLHGAGRVFTGAYPALATDAAPLLAAAMLCADSESSI
;
A
#
# COMPACT_ATOMS: atom_id res chain seq x y z
N VAL A 1 -13.73 -25.89 7.29
CA VAL A 1 -13.88 -24.83 8.32
C VAL A 1 -15.12 -25.14 9.14
N THR A 2 -15.00 -25.10 10.47
CA THR A 2 -16.13 -25.27 11.39
C THR A 2 -16.44 -23.89 11.99
N GLY A 3 -17.61 -23.34 11.71
CA GLY A 3 -18.06 -22.06 12.22
C GLY A 3 -18.62 -22.13 13.65
N GLY A 4 -19.08 -20.99 14.19
CA GLY A 4 -19.80 -20.90 15.45
C GLY A 4 -18.95 -21.02 16.73
N ARG A 5 -17.62 -21.00 16.61
CA ARG A 5 -16.72 -21.02 17.78
C ARG A 5 -16.22 -19.59 18.08
N PRO A 6 -16.27 -19.14 19.34
CA PRO A 6 -15.71 -17.85 19.74
C PRO A 6 -14.21 -17.76 19.45
N LEU A 7 -13.75 -16.59 19.02
CA LEU A 7 -12.32 -16.31 18.85
C LEU A 7 -11.71 -15.85 20.18
N ASN A 8 -10.66 -16.53 20.61
CA ASN A 8 -9.93 -16.16 21.83
C ASN A 8 -8.44 -16.26 21.57
N GLY A 9 -7.68 -15.24 21.97
CA GLY A 9 -6.22 -15.27 21.89
C GLY A 9 -5.60 -13.90 21.61
N ASN A 10 -4.27 -13.93 21.50
CA ASN A 10 -3.44 -12.76 21.22
C ASN A 10 -2.79 -12.92 19.84
N VAL A 11 -2.81 -11.86 19.05
CA VAL A 11 -2.21 -11.84 17.71
C VAL A 11 -1.35 -10.60 17.55
N LYS A 12 -0.07 -10.81 17.25
CA LYS A 12 0.80 -9.72 16.77
C LYS A 12 0.49 -9.47 15.30
N ILE A 13 0.14 -8.22 14.99
CA ILE A 13 -0.22 -7.84 13.62
C ILE A 13 1.05 -7.79 12.75
N PRO A 14 1.08 -8.51 11.61
CA PRO A 14 2.21 -8.49 10.68
C PRO A 14 2.31 -7.16 9.94
N ALA A 15 3.42 -6.96 9.22
CA ALA A 15 3.57 -5.83 8.30
C ALA A 15 2.51 -5.86 7.19
N ALA A 16 2.05 -4.67 6.79
CA ALA A 16 1.00 -4.50 5.79
C ALA A 16 1.50 -4.86 4.39
N LYS A 17 0.77 -5.73 3.70
CA LYS A 17 1.01 -5.98 2.27
C LYS A 17 1.06 -4.68 1.48
N ASN A 18 0.07 -3.81 1.66
CA ASN A 18 -0.06 -2.57 0.91
C ASN A 18 1.03 -1.53 1.22
N SER A 19 1.71 -1.64 2.37
CA SER A 19 2.91 -0.87 2.67
C SER A 19 4.15 -1.51 2.02
N VAL A 20 4.30 -2.82 2.15
CA VAL A 20 5.47 -3.55 1.68
C VAL A 20 5.68 -3.45 0.17
N LEU A 21 4.61 -3.60 -0.65
CA LEU A 21 4.73 -3.62 -2.11
C LEU A 21 5.35 -2.33 -2.70
N PRO A 22 4.92 -1.11 -2.31
CA PRO A 22 5.58 0.11 -2.79
C PRO A 22 7.02 0.27 -2.28
N LEU A 23 7.37 -0.27 -1.09
CA LEU A 23 8.74 -0.26 -0.59
C LEU A 23 9.68 -1.13 -1.43
N PHE A 24 9.19 -2.27 -1.96
CA PHE A 24 9.94 -3.08 -2.94
C PHE A 24 10.23 -2.29 -4.21
N ALA A 25 9.23 -1.59 -4.76
CA ALA A 25 9.44 -0.73 -5.91
C ALA A 25 10.43 0.42 -5.60
N ALA A 26 10.29 1.04 -4.42
CA ALA A 26 11.16 2.13 -3.97
C ALA A 26 12.64 1.70 -3.83
N SER A 27 12.91 0.43 -3.51
CA SER A 27 14.28 -0.09 -3.41
C SER A 27 15.10 0.07 -4.70
N LEU A 28 14.44 0.09 -5.88
CA LEU A 28 15.08 0.36 -7.17
C LEU A 28 15.71 1.75 -7.27
N LEU A 29 15.27 2.71 -6.46
CA LEU A 29 15.84 4.06 -6.41
C LEU A 29 17.13 4.12 -5.56
N CYS A 30 17.36 3.12 -4.72
CA CYS A 30 18.47 3.08 -3.77
C CYS A 30 19.74 2.55 -4.43
N THR A 31 20.90 3.10 -4.02
CA THR A 31 22.23 2.65 -4.46
C THR A 31 22.87 1.63 -3.49
N GLY A 32 22.40 1.58 -2.24
CA GLY A 32 22.84 0.66 -1.21
C GLY A 32 21.84 -0.47 -0.94
N GLU A 33 22.19 -1.35 0.00
CA GLU A 33 21.30 -2.43 0.45
C GLU A 33 20.11 -1.86 1.22
N VAL A 34 18.92 -2.35 0.91
CA VAL A 34 17.66 -2.10 1.61
C VAL A 34 17.27 -3.36 2.36
N ARG A 35 17.08 -3.25 3.67
CA ARG A 35 16.55 -4.31 4.52
C ARG A 35 15.16 -3.94 5.01
N LEU A 36 14.14 -4.65 4.55
CA LEU A 36 12.78 -4.53 5.05
C LEU A 36 12.55 -5.61 6.10
N GLN A 37 12.25 -5.20 7.34
CA GLN A 37 12.15 -6.09 8.48
C GLN A 37 10.77 -6.75 8.57
N ALA A 38 10.73 -8.00 9.03
CA ALA A 38 9.53 -8.75 9.35
C ALA A 38 8.46 -8.72 8.24
N VAL A 39 8.88 -8.88 7.00
CA VAL A 39 8.00 -8.86 5.81
C VAL A 39 7.18 -10.16 5.76
N PRO A 40 5.84 -10.10 5.59
CA PRO A 40 5.02 -11.30 5.48
C PRO A 40 5.29 -12.03 4.15
N ARG A 41 5.40 -13.36 4.20
CA ARG A 41 5.57 -14.19 3.00
C ARG A 41 4.23 -14.41 2.31
N LEU A 42 3.88 -13.49 1.42
CA LEU A 42 2.66 -13.50 0.62
C LEU A 42 3.01 -13.67 -0.86
N ALA A 43 2.08 -14.20 -1.65
CA ALA A 43 2.28 -14.38 -3.09
C ALA A 43 2.68 -13.07 -3.80
N ASP A 44 2.01 -11.95 -3.48
CA ASP A 44 2.34 -10.64 -4.05
C ASP A 44 3.78 -10.19 -3.69
N VAL A 45 4.26 -10.51 -2.49
CA VAL A 45 5.63 -10.21 -2.05
C VAL A 45 6.65 -11.04 -2.82
N GLU A 46 6.37 -12.34 -3.03
CA GLU A 46 7.22 -13.20 -3.86
C GLU A 46 7.24 -12.74 -5.32
N HIS A 47 6.12 -12.24 -5.84
CA HIS A 47 6.08 -11.61 -7.16
C HIS A 47 6.98 -10.36 -7.22
N CYS A 48 6.95 -9.48 -6.19
CA CYS A 48 7.87 -8.34 -6.12
C CYS A 48 9.33 -8.78 -6.10
N MET A 49 9.68 -9.82 -5.34
CA MET A 49 11.02 -10.41 -5.34
C MET A 49 11.42 -10.89 -6.75
N ALA A 50 10.49 -11.54 -7.46
CA ALA A 50 10.72 -12.00 -8.82
C ALA A 50 10.87 -10.83 -9.81
N LEU A 51 10.07 -9.77 -9.68
CA LEU A 51 10.19 -8.56 -10.51
C LEU A 51 11.58 -7.90 -10.31
N LEU A 52 12.05 -7.74 -9.07
CA LEU A 52 13.37 -7.18 -8.78
C LEU A 52 14.49 -8.01 -9.40
N ARG A 53 14.44 -9.34 -9.23
CA ARG A 53 15.43 -10.25 -9.85
C ARG A 53 15.38 -10.16 -11.39
N GLY A 54 14.19 -10.07 -11.96
CA GLY A 54 13.98 -9.96 -13.40
C GLY A 54 14.56 -8.70 -14.02
N VAL A 55 14.63 -7.60 -13.26
CA VAL A 55 15.29 -6.37 -13.71
C VAL A 55 16.79 -6.32 -13.34
N GLY A 56 17.34 -7.40 -12.77
CA GLY A 56 18.78 -7.53 -12.49
C GLY A 56 19.20 -7.16 -11.08
N CYS A 57 18.26 -6.89 -10.17
CA CYS A 57 18.55 -6.62 -8.76
C CYS A 57 18.70 -7.92 -7.95
N ALA A 58 19.50 -7.89 -6.89
CA ALA A 58 19.50 -8.95 -5.90
C ALA A 58 18.32 -8.78 -4.93
N ALA A 59 17.58 -9.86 -4.72
CA ALA A 59 16.48 -9.90 -3.76
C ALA A 59 16.48 -11.27 -3.07
N ARG A 60 16.67 -11.30 -1.75
CA ARG A 60 16.79 -12.52 -0.96
C ARG A 60 16.08 -12.39 0.38
N TRP A 61 15.77 -13.52 0.97
CA TRP A 61 15.29 -13.59 2.34
C TRP A 61 16.46 -13.83 3.31
N GLU A 62 16.43 -13.13 4.44
CA GLU A 62 17.26 -13.40 5.61
C GLU A 62 16.32 -13.54 6.83
N GLY A 63 15.97 -14.76 7.18
CA GLY A 63 14.91 -15.01 8.17
C GLY A 63 13.56 -14.49 7.70
N SER A 64 12.98 -13.55 8.43
CA SER A 64 11.75 -12.83 8.07
C SER A 64 11.99 -11.52 7.32
N ASP A 65 13.25 -11.12 7.12
CA ASP A 65 13.60 -9.88 6.46
C ASP A 65 13.79 -10.09 4.97
N ALA A 66 13.32 -9.13 4.16
CA ALA A 66 13.65 -9.04 2.74
C ALA A 66 14.86 -8.13 2.56
N VAL A 67 15.91 -8.65 1.92
CA VAL A 67 17.15 -7.92 1.63
C VAL A 67 17.26 -7.71 0.14
N LEU A 68 17.31 -6.44 -0.27
CA LEU A 68 17.19 -5.97 -1.65
C LEU A 68 18.42 -5.10 -1.96
N SER A 69 19.07 -5.34 -3.12
CA SER A 69 20.26 -4.54 -3.47
C SER A 69 20.56 -4.61 -4.97
N GLY A 70 21.43 -3.72 -5.41
CA GLY A 70 21.89 -3.60 -6.78
C GLY A 70 21.02 -2.70 -7.65
N PRO A 71 21.62 -1.99 -8.61
CA PRO A 71 20.87 -1.18 -9.55
C PRO A 71 20.13 -2.06 -10.57
N PRO A 72 18.96 -1.61 -11.08
CA PRO A 72 18.31 -2.29 -12.18
C PRO A 72 19.19 -2.26 -13.44
N ALA A 73 19.35 -3.41 -14.10
CA ALA A 73 20.08 -3.57 -15.35
C ALA A 73 19.14 -3.59 -16.57
N ASN A 74 17.86 -3.92 -16.37
CA ASN A 74 16.84 -4.03 -17.40
C ASN A 74 15.66 -3.12 -17.10
N SER A 75 15.11 -2.52 -18.15
CA SER A 75 13.91 -1.68 -18.08
C SER A 75 12.60 -2.46 -18.30
N THR A 76 12.68 -3.74 -18.63
CA THR A 76 11.52 -4.58 -18.94
C THR A 76 11.21 -5.53 -17.76
N LEU A 77 10.02 -5.40 -17.19
CA LEU A 77 9.53 -6.29 -16.16
C LEU A 77 9.16 -7.66 -16.76
N PRO A 78 9.40 -8.78 -16.03
CA PRO A 78 8.93 -10.11 -16.46
C PRO A 78 7.41 -10.13 -16.65
N GLY A 79 6.94 -10.22 -17.91
CA GLY A 79 5.55 -10.01 -18.30
C GLY A 79 4.55 -10.94 -17.59
N GLN A 80 4.89 -12.22 -17.42
CA GLN A 80 4.05 -13.19 -16.73
C GLN A 80 3.83 -12.77 -15.26
N THR A 81 4.88 -12.40 -14.56
CA THR A 81 4.80 -11.97 -13.15
C THR A 81 4.10 -10.62 -13.01
N ALA A 82 4.45 -9.65 -13.88
CA ALA A 82 3.84 -8.32 -13.88
C ALA A 82 2.33 -8.36 -14.13
N GLY A 83 1.87 -9.24 -15.04
CA GLY A 83 0.46 -9.43 -15.34
C GLY A 83 -0.36 -10.11 -14.23
N GLN A 84 0.28 -10.67 -13.20
CA GLN A 84 -0.41 -11.32 -12.07
C GLN A 84 -0.74 -10.37 -10.92
N MET A 85 -0.13 -9.18 -10.88
CA MET A 85 -0.33 -8.24 -9.77
C MET A 85 -0.57 -6.81 -10.25
N ARG A 86 -1.47 -6.10 -9.56
CA ARG A 86 -1.76 -4.70 -9.86
C ARG A 86 -0.59 -3.78 -9.53
N ALA A 87 0.13 -4.07 -8.44
CA ALA A 87 1.23 -3.26 -7.97
C ALA A 87 2.46 -3.25 -8.91
N SER A 88 2.47 -4.07 -9.97
CA SER A 88 3.54 -4.05 -10.98
C SER A 88 3.73 -2.67 -11.62
N ILE A 89 2.66 -1.87 -11.75
CA ILE A 89 2.73 -0.49 -12.25
C ILE A 89 3.66 0.41 -11.43
N LEU A 90 3.78 0.16 -10.12
CA LEU A 90 4.65 0.95 -9.23
C LEU A 90 6.12 0.86 -9.63
N PHE A 91 6.55 -0.28 -10.20
CA PHE A 91 7.92 -0.50 -10.62
C PHE A 91 8.31 0.33 -11.86
N CYS A 92 7.32 0.78 -12.65
CA CYS A 92 7.60 1.62 -13.83
C CYS A 92 8.21 2.98 -13.44
N ALA A 93 7.74 3.60 -12.35
CA ALA A 93 8.24 4.91 -11.93
C ALA A 93 9.74 4.92 -11.58
N PRO A 94 10.24 4.01 -10.72
CA PRO A 94 11.68 3.95 -10.42
C PRO A 94 12.53 3.49 -11.63
N LEU A 95 12.02 2.62 -12.51
CA LEU A 95 12.72 2.26 -13.74
C LEU A 95 12.85 3.47 -14.68
N LEU A 96 11.79 4.27 -14.85
CA LEU A 96 11.85 5.53 -15.60
C LEU A 96 12.87 6.50 -14.99
N ALA A 97 12.86 6.66 -13.67
CA ALA A 97 13.79 7.56 -12.98
C ALA A 97 15.26 7.12 -13.11
N ARG A 98 15.53 5.81 -13.15
CA ARG A 98 16.88 5.24 -13.18
C ARG A 98 17.41 5.00 -14.58
N LEU A 99 16.57 4.52 -15.48
CA LEU A 99 16.96 4.03 -16.81
C LEU A 99 16.35 4.84 -17.97
N GLY A 100 15.47 5.80 -17.67
CA GLY A 100 14.76 6.58 -18.69
C GLY A 100 13.74 5.78 -19.50
N ARG A 101 13.51 4.50 -19.16
CA ARG A 101 12.57 3.60 -19.82
C ARG A 101 11.99 2.61 -18.81
N ALA A 102 10.73 2.27 -19.01
CA ALA A 102 10.06 1.16 -18.31
C ALA A 102 9.13 0.43 -19.26
N GLU A 103 9.13 -0.88 -19.21
CA GLU A 103 8.26 -1.72 -20.01
C GLU A 103 7.65 -2.80 -19.13
N THR A 104 6.32 -2.98 -19.23
CA THR A 104 5.57 -3.98 -18.48
C THR A 104 4.42 -4.51 -19.32
N SER A 105 3.87 -5.69 -18.98
CA SER A 105 2.53 -6.07 -19.39
C SER A 105 1.50 -5.18 -18.69
N GLN A 106 0.28 -5.13 -19.22
CA GLN A 106 -0.79 -4.44 -18.50
C GLN A 106 -0.92 -5.01 -17.08
N PRO A 107 -0.99 -4.12 -16.04
CA PRO A 107 -1.09 -4.57 -14.67
C PRO A 107 -2.35 -5.43 -14.45
N GLY A 108 -2.14 -6.63 -13.95
CA GLY A 108 -3.18 -7.62 -13.67
C GLY A 108 -3.80 -7.45 -12.28
N GLY A 109 -4.08 -8.57 -11.63
CA GLY A 109 -4.62 -8.64 -10.27
C GLY A 109 -6.12 -8.89 -10.22
N CYS A 110 -6.75 -8.63 -9.08
CA CYS A 110 -8.14 -8.96 -8.81
C CYS A 110 -9.11 -8.22 -9.75
N ARG A 111 -10.06 -8.96 -10.36
CA ARG A 111 -11.06 -8.46 -11.32
C ARG A 111 -12.30 -7.85 -10.64
N ILE A 112 -12.11 -6.97 -9.66
CA ILE A 112 -13.19 -6.27 -8.93
C ILE A 112 -13.68 -5.03 -9.71
N GLY A 113 -13.76 -5.06 -11.04
CA GLY A 113 -14.17 -3.94 -11.88
C GLY A 113 -13.00 -3.24 -12.58
N ALA A 114 -13.32 -2.17 -13.31
CA ALA A 114 -12.33 -1.38 -14.03
C ALA A 114 -11.41 -0.65 -13.04
N ARG A 115 -10.10 -0.85 -13.19
CA ARG A 115 -9.06 -0.20 -12.37
C ARG A 115 -8.08 0.52 -13.29
N PRO A 116 -8.49 1.66 -13.90
CA PRO A 116 -7.68 2.37 -14.87
C PRO A 116 -6.37 2.86 -14.26
N ILE A 117 -5.35 3.03 -15.10
CA ILE A 117 -4.04 3.58 -14.73
C ILE A 117 -3.85 5.01 -15.26
N ASP A 118 -4.92 5.62 -15.72
CA ASP A 118 -4.94 6.95 -16.35
C ASP A 118 -4.35 8.04 -15.45
N LEU A 119 -4.62 8.01 -14.14
CA LEU A 119 -4.03 8.97 -13.19
C LEU A 119 -2.52 8.79 -13.04
N HIS A 120 -2.04 7.54 -13.08
CA HIS A 120 -0.60 7.25 -13.08
C HIS A 120 0.06 7.85 -14.32
N LEU A 121 -0.48 7.54 -15.50
CA LEU A 121 0.07 7.97 -16.77
C LEU A 121 -0.01 9.50 -16.93
N ALA A 122 -1.15 10.10 -16.60
CA ALA A 122 -1.32 11.56 -16.67
C ALA A 122 -0.34 12.30 -15.76
N GLY A 123 -0.09 11.78 -14.55
CA GLY A 123 0.89 12.35 -13.64
C GLY A 123 2.32 12.19 -14.13
N LEU A 124 2.69 11.01 -14.62
CA LEU A 124 4.01 10.74 -15.20
C LEU A 124 4.26 11.59 -16.46
N ALA A 125 3.24 11.78 -17.30
CA ALA A 125 3.34 12.65 -18.49
C ALA A 125 3.67 14.10 -18.12
N LYS A 126 3.08 14.64 -17.05
CA LYS A 126 3.43 15.97 -16.53
C LYS A 126 4.88 16.05 -16.04
N MET A 127 5.47 14.92 -15.67
CA MET A 127 6.87 14.82 -15.25
C MET A 127 7.83 14.53 -16.42
N GLY A 128 7.34 14.52 -17.68
CA GLY A 128 8.14 14.32 -18.88
C GLY A 128 8.23 12.87 -19.36
N ALA A 129 7.42 11.97 -18.83
CA ALA A 129 7.29 10.63 -19.39
C ALA A 129 6.39 10.64 -20.63
N VAL A 130 6.72 9.79 -21.60
CA VAL A 130 5.98 9.58 -22.84
C VAL A 130 5.61 8.10 -22.92
N GLU A 131 4.33 7.84 -23.18
CA GLU A 131 3.86 6.50 -23.51
C GLU A 131 4.12 6.23 -25.00
N LEU A 132 4.76 5.11 -25.30
CA LEU A 132 4.99 4.66 -26.66
C LEU A 132 3.91 3.64 -27.04
N GLU A 133 3.50 3.65 -28.31
CA GLU A 133 2.64 2.61 -28.85
C GLU A 133 3.36 1.26 -28.70
N ALA A 134 2.73 0.36 -27.95
CA ALA A 134 3.17 -1.01 -27.79
C ALA A 134 1.98 -1.91 -28.16
N GLY A 135 2.23 -3.02 -28.83
CA GLY A 135 1.17 -3.98 -29.20
C GLY A 135 0.31 -4.39 -27.99
N GLU A 136 -0.83 -5.03 -28.23
CA GLU A 136 -1.84 -5.39 -27.23
C GLU A 136 -1.23 -5.99 -25.95
N GLY A 137 -1.69 -5.48 -24.80
CA GLY A 137 -1.31 -6.00 -23.49
C GLY A 137 0.06 -5.55 -22.96
N ARG A 138 0.73 -4.60 -23.63
CA ARG A 138 2.02 -4.02 -23.22
C ARG A 138 1.87 -2.53 -22.92
N LEU A 139 2.62 -2.07 -21.91
CA LEU A 139 2.80 -0.65 -21.56
C LEU A 139 4.29 -0.33 -21.66
N VAL A 140 4.65 0.62 -22.51
CA VAL A 140 6.03 1.10 -22.65
C VAL A 140 6.05 2.60 -22.38
N LEU A 141 6.84 3.00 -21.39
CA LEU A 141 7.04 4.39 -21.01
C LEU A 141 8.49 4.78 -21.20
N THR A 142 8.73 6.01 -21.66
CA THR A 142 10.07 6.59 -21.78
C THR A 142 10.13 7.98 -21.17
N ALA A 143 11.31 8.39 -20.72
CA ALA A 143 11.59 9.74 -20.25
C ALA A 143 12.87 10.24 -20.95
N PRO A 144 12.81 10.66 -22.21
CA PRO A 144 14.01 10.95 -23.03
C PRO A 144 14.91 12.03 -22.44
N SER A 145 14.32 13.01 -21.75
CA SER A 145 15.05 14.08 -21.05
C SER A 145 15.19 13.83 -19.55
N GLY A 146 14.84 12.61 -19.07
CA GLY A 146 14.70 12.28 -17.66
C GLY A 146 13.45 12.90 -17.03
N LEU A 147 13.06 12.38 -15.87
CA LEU A 147 11.92 12.92 -15.13
C LEU A 147 12.27 14.27 -14.49
N HIS A 148 11.31 15.19 -14.48
CA HIS A 148 11.42 16.51 -13.85
C HIS A 148 10.23 16.79 -12.93
N GLY A 149 10.44 17.71 -11.98
CA GLY A 149 9.40 18.14 -11.05
C GLY A 149 8.24 18.84 -11.77
N ALA A 150 7.04 18.69 -11.22
CA ALA A 150 5.83 19.25 -11.77
C ALA A 150 4.78 19.56 -10.68
N GLU A 151 3.84 20.46 -10.98
CA GLU A 151 2.61 20.61 -10.19
C GLU A 151 1.53 19.66 -10.74
N ILE A 152 1.11 18.72 -9.91
CA ILE A 152 0.16 17.67 -10.28
C ILE A 152 -1.04 17.73 -9.35
N THR A 153 -2.25 17.77 -9.89
CA THR A 153 -3.48 17.67 -9.12
C THR A 153 -4.21 16.40 -9.54
N LEU A 154 -4.42 15.49 -8.59
CA LEU A 154 -5.23 14.30 -8.79
C LEU A 154 -6.71 14.67 -8.65
N ARG A 155 -7.55 14.20 -9.58
CA ARG A 155 -9.02 14.46 -9.55
C ARG A 155 -9.73 13.74 -8.40
N PHE A 156 -9.13 12.68 -7.86
CA PHE A 156 -9.53 12.01 -6.62
C PHE A 156 -8.28 11.38 -5.94
N PRO A 157 -8.33 11.09 -4.63
CA PRO A 157 -7.19 10.59 -3.88
C PRO A 157 -6.92 9.09 -4.19
N SER A 158 -6.25 8.82 -5.32
CA SER A 158 -5.84 7.47 -5.71
C SER A 158 -4.56 7.08 -4.99
N VAL A 159 -4.60 6.00 -4.21
CA VAL A 159 -3.42 5.45 -3.50
C VAL A 159 -2.33 5.09 -4.51
N GLY A 160 -2.62 4.23 -5.49
CA GLY A 160 -1.61 3.78 -6.45
C GLY A 160 -1.01 4.91 -7.29
N ALA A 161 -1.82 5.90 -7.72
CA ALA A 161 -1.28 7.06 -8.44
C ALA A 161 -0.39 7.92 -7.54
N THR A 162 -0.78 8.12 -6.27
CA THR A 162 0.05 8.85 -5.29
C THR A 162 1.39 8.15 -5.07
N GLU A 163 1.39 6.83 -4.87
CA GLU A 163 2.61 6.02 -4.73
C GLU A 163 3.51 6.12 -5.97
N THR A 164 2.94 5.93 -7.17
CA THR A 164 3.69 6.05 -8.43
C THR A 164 4.36 7.41 -8.57
N LEU A 165 3.64 8.48 -8.26
CA LEU A 165 4.15 9.85 -8.39
C LEU A 165 5.17 10.20 -7.31
N LEU A 166 5.04 9.67 -6.09
CA LEU A 166 6.06 9.75 -5.05
C LEU A 166 7.37 9.09 -5.51
N LEU A 167 7.27 7.86 -6.03
CA LEU A 167 8.42 7.10 -6.55
C LEU A 167 9.11 7.83 -7.71
N ALA A 168 8.34 8.36 -8.65
CA ALA A 168 8.87 9.12 -9.79
C ALA A 168 9.56 10.41 -9.33
N ALA A 169 8.91 11.17 -8.44
CA ALA A 169 9.36 12.48 -7.99
C ALA A 169 10.59 12.39 -7.07
N ALA A 170 10.73 11.30 -6.31
CA ALA A 170 11.84 11.14 -5.37
C ALA A 170 13.23 11.29 -6.01
N CYS A 171 13.37 10.94 -7.30
CA CYS A 171 14.62 11.07 -8.06
C CYS A 171 14.49 11.96 -9.30
N ALA A 172 13.37 12.66 -9.50
CA ALA A 172 13.20 13.63 -10.59
C ALA A 172 14.05 14.88 -10.37
N ARG A 173 14.31 15.64 -11.44
CA ARG A 173 15.02 16.92 -11.34
C ARG A 173 14.07 18.03 -10.87
N GLY A 174 14.39 18.70 -9.78
CA GLY A 174 13.60 19.80 -9.24
C GLY A 174 12.50 19.37 -8.31
N ARG A 175 11.49 20.22 -8.13
CA ARG A 175 10.44 20.11 -7.14
C ARG A 175 9.12 19.62 -7.75
N THR A 176 8.48 18.68 -7.07
CA THR A 176 7.10 18.26 -7.38
C THR A 176 6.15 18.67 -6.27
N ILE A 177 4.97 19.18 -6.63
CA ILE A 177 3.85 19.43 -5.72
C ILE A 177 2.69 18.56 -6.17
N LEU A 178 2.32 17.61 -5.35
CA LEU A 178 1.19 16.71 -5.58
C LEU A 178 0.00 17.14 -4.73
N ARG A 179 -1.09 17.58 -5.38
CA ARG A 179 -2.35 17.98 -4.74
C ARG A 179 -3.42 16.90 -4.96
N GLY A 180 -4.36 16.78 -4.02
CA GLY A 180 -5.36 15.71 -4.05
C GLY A 180 -4.77 14.33 -3.80
N ALA A 181 -3.62 14.26 -3.14
CA ALA A 181 -2.94 13.02 -2.80
C ALA A 181 -3.78 12.15 -1.86
N ALA A 182 -3.62 10.84 -1.96
CA ALA A 182 -4.14 9.88 -1.00
C ALA A 182 -3.49 10.10 0.37
N ARG A 183 -4.24 9.84 1.44
CA ARG A 183 -3.85 10.14 2.82
C ARG A 183 -3.65 8.90 3.66
N GLU A 184 -3.81 7.73 3.06
CA GLU A 184 -3.66 6.42 3.69
C GLU A 184 -2.30 6.31 4.40
N PRO A 185 -2.23 5.62 5.55
CA PRO A 185 -0.99 5.46 6.32
C PRO A 185 0.17 4.90 5.49
N GLU A 186 -0.13 4.07 4.51
CA GLU A 186 0.83 3.47 3.58
C GLU A 186 1.57 4.51 2.73
N ILE A 187 0.92 5.65 2.43
CA ILE A 187 1.56 6.78 1.74
C ILE A 187 2.59 7.47 2.65
N ALA A 188 2.24 7.65 3.92
CA ALA A 188 3.15 8.23 4.90
C ALA A 188 4.35 7.29 5.16
N ASP A 189 4.11 5.97 5.17
CA ASP A 189 5.13 4.94 5.33
C ASP A 189 6.12 4.92 4.16
N LEU A 190 5.63 4.98 2.91
CA LEU A 190 6.47 5.11 1.71
C LEU A 190 7.33 6.38 1.76
N ALA A 191 6.74 7.52 2.15
CA ALA A 191 7.48 8.78 2.28
C ALA A 191 8.54 8.71 3.40
N ALA A 192 8.21 8.07 4.54
CA ALA A 192 9.16 7.86 5.63
C ALA A 192 10.33 6.98 5.19
N PHE A 193 10.08 5.90 4.45
CA PHE A 193 11.12 5.07 3.87
C PHE A 193 12.03 5.86 2.91
N LEU A 194 11.44 6.58 1.96
CA LEU A 194 12.20 7.39 0.99
C LEU A 194 13.04 8.45 1.71
N ASN A 195 12.49 9.12 2.73
CA ASN A 195 13.22 10.08 3.56
C ASN A 195 14.35 9.42 4.36
N ARG A 196 14.13 8.21 4.88
CA ARG A 196 15.16 7.42 5.56
C ARG A 196 16.33 7.09 4.62
N CYS A 197 16.06 6.92 3.33
CA CYS A 197 17.03 6.71 2.29
C CYS A 197 17.72 8.02 1.79
N GLY A 198 17.42 9.17 2.38
CA GLY A 198 17.99 10.47 2.00
C GLY A 198 17.11 11.28 1.05
N GLY A 199 15.86 10.90 0.84
CA GLY A 199 14.85 11.68 0.13
C GLY A 199 14.45 12.96 0.87
N CYS A 200 13.60 13.77 0.24
CA CYS A 200 13.09 15.01 0.82
C CYS A 200 11.61 15.15 0.46
N ILE A 201 10.75 14.56 1.29
CA ILE A 201 9.30 14.49 1.09
C ILE A 201 8.60 15.02 2.33
N GLU A 202 7.71 15.98 2.15
CA GLU A 202 6.93 16.62 3.19
C GLU A 202 5.44 16.54 2.88
N GLY A 203 4.59 16.52 3.93
CA GLY A 203 3.14 16.55 3.80
C GLY A 203 2.48 15.22 3.47
N ALA A 204 3.22 14.10 3.45
CA ALA A 204 2.63 12.76 3.31
C ALA A 204 1.62 12.50 4.45
N GLY A 205 0.47 11.88 4.12
CA GLY A 205 -0.69 11.77 5.02
C GLY A 205 -1.63 12.97 4.98
N SER A 206 -1.29 14.04 4.24
CA SER A 206 -2.18 15.15 3.90
C SER A 206 -2.57 15.12 2.41
N SER A 207 -3.49 15.98 2.00
CA SER A 207 -3.91 16.10 0.59
C SER A 207 -2.87 16.79 -0.30
N THR A 208 -1.78 17.32 0.27
CA THR A 208 -0.72 17.99 -0.50
C THR A 208 0.65 17.51 -0.06
N ILE A 209 1.39 16.93 -0.99
CA ILE A 209 2.73 16.41 -0.75
C ILE A 209 3.73 17.23 -1.57
N ARG A 210 4.85 17.60 -0.95
CA ARG A 210 5.97 18.31 -1.59
C ARG A 210 7.17 17.40 -1.62
N ILE A 211 7.78 17.28 -2.80
CA ILE A 211 8.92 16.39 -3.02
C ILE A 211 10.03 17.19 -3.69
N GLU A 212 11.20 17.25 -3.06
CA GLU A 212 12.44 17.72 -3.70
C GLU A 212 13.19 16.49 -4.21
N GLY A 213 13.32 16.35 -5.52
CA GLY A 213 13.99 15.20 -6.10
C GLY A 213 15.48 15.15 -5.77
N ARG A 214 16.01 13.94 -5.57
CA ARG A 214 17.41 13.67 -5.23
C ARG A 214 18.08 12.79 -6.29
N ARG A 215 19.35 13.02 -6.60
CA ARG A 215 20.07 12.25 -7.64
C ARG A 215 20.35 10.79 -7.29
N GLY A 216 20.20 10.41 -6.04
CA GLY A 216 20.38 9.05 -5.56
C GLY A 216 19.91 8.93 -4.12
N LEU A 217 19.36 7.79 -3.80
CA LEU A 217 18.97 7.44 -2.45
C LEU A 217 19.91 6.35 -1.92
N SER A 218 20.26 6.40 -0.65
CA SER A 218 21.04 5.37 0.02
C SER A 218 20.17 4.17 0.36
N GLY A 219 20.80 3.04 0.71
CA GLY A 219 20.09 1.94 1.34
C GLY A 219 19.76 2.25 2.80
N CYS A 220 18.80 1.51 3.36
CA CYS A 220 18.44 1.62 4.77
C CYS A 220 17.87 0.32 5.33
N CYS A 221 17.79 0.23 6.65
CA CYS A 221 16.98 -0.75 7.36
C CYS A 221 15.66 -0.08 7.75
N PHE A 222 14.53 -0.72 7.43
CA PHE A 222 13.21 -0.16 7.63
C PHE A 222 12.19 -1.22 8.06
N SER A 223 11.34 -0.87 9.02
CA SER A 223 10.22 -1.71 9.47
C SER A 223 8.93 -1.17 8.85
N PRO A 224 8.30 -1.92 7.94
CA PRO A 224 7.04 -1.49 7.32
C PRO A 224 5.91 -1.36 8.33
N LEU A 225 4.93 -0.52 8.02
CA LEU A 225 3.73 -0.31 8.80
C LEU A 225 2.95 -1.64 9.06
N PRO A 226 2.35 -1.83 10.25
CA PRO A 226 1.49 -2.99 10.52
C PRO A 226 0.19 -2.97 9.70
N ASP A 227 -0.34 -4.17 9.40
CA ASP A 227 -1.50 -4.35 8.54
C ASP A 227 -2.83 -4.04 9.26
N ARG A 228 -3.30 -2.80 9.09
CA ARG A 228 -4.59 -2.33 9.61
C ARG A 228 -5.79 -3.11 9.05
N ILE A 229 -5.69 -3.66 7.83
CA ILE A 229 -6.76 -4.45 7.22
C ILE A 229 -6.82 -5.82 7.88
N PHE A 230 -5.67 -6.45 8.13
CA PHE A 230 -5.61 -7.70 8.87
C PHE A 230 -6.09 -7.52 10.32
N ALA A 231 -5.70 -6.44 11.00
CA ALA A 231 -6.21 -6.09 12.33
C ALA A 231 -7.74 -5.92 12.31
N SER A 232 -8.28 -5.19 11.34
CA SER A 232 -9.72 -5.02 11.13
C SER A 232 -10.43 -6.36 10.87
N THR A 233 -9.82 -7.26 10.10
CA THR A 233 -10.37 -8.60 9.83
C THR A 233 -10.56 -9.40 11.11
N LEU A 234 -9.57 -9.43 11.99
CA LEU A 234 -9.66 -10.14 13.25
C LEU A 234 -10.65 -9.49 14.22
N ALA A 235 -10.70 -8.14 14.21
CA ALA A 235 -11.67 -7.38 14.99
C ALA A 235 -13.13 -7.70 14.58
N CYS A 236 -13.42 -7.63 13.28
CA CYS A 236 -14.72 -7.99 12.72
C CYS A 236 -15.04 -9.48 12.92
N GLY A 237 -14.05 -10.36 12.82
CA GLY A 237 -14.21 -11.79 13.12
C GLY A 237 -14.63 -12.03 14.57
N CYS A 238 -13.98 -11.35 15.53
CA CYS A 238 -14.38 -11.42 16.96
C CYS A 238 -15.80 -10.87 17.16
N ALA A 239 -16.15 -9.78 16.49
CA ALA A 239 -17.52 -9.24 16.52
C ALA A 239 -18.53 -10.25 15.98
N ALA A 240 -18.24 -10.94 14.88
CA ALA A 240 -19.13 -11.89 14.24
C ALA A 240 -19.40 -13.15 15.07
N VAL A 241 -18.37 -13.76 15.65
CA VAL A 241 -18.50 -15.07 16.35
C VAL A 241 -18.42 -14.98 17.87
N GLY A 242 -18.12 -13.80 18.45
CA GLY A 242 -17.93 -13.60 19.87
C GLY A 242 -16.54 -14.02 20.35
N GLY A 243 -16.30 -13.84 21.65
CA GLY A 243 -15.03 -14.15 22.31
C GLY A 243 -14.22 -12.92 22.67
N ARG A 244 -12.90 -13.08 22.80
CA ARG A 244 -11.96 -12.01 23.17
C ARG A 244 -10.64 -12.15 22.42
N VAL A 245 -10.26 -11.15 21.67
CA VAL A 245 -8.96 -11.08 20.98
C VAL A 245 -8.17 -9.87 21.45
N GLU A 246 -6.85 -10.03 21.53
CA GLU A 246 -5.91 -8.96 21.77
C GLU A 246 -5.02 -8.82 20.53
N LEU A 247 -5.07 -7.65 19.89
CA LEU A 247 -4.31 -7.32 18.69
C LEU A 247 -3.16 -6.39 19.09
N THR A 248 -1.92 -6.83 18.91
CA THR A 248 -0.73 -6.08 19.33
C THR A 248 0.10 -5.62 18.14
N GLY A 249 0.84 -4.51 18.32
CA GLY A 249 1.75 -3.98 17.30
C GLY A 249 1.06 -3.22 16.17
N CYS A 250 -0.20 -2.80 16.36
CA CYS A 250 -0.93 -1.99 15.39
C CYS A 250 -1.74 -0.90 16.11
N ALA A 251 -1.28 0.33 15.98
CA ALA A 251 -1.92 1.45 16.66
C ALA A 251 -3.41 1.57 16.29
N PRO A 252 -4.31 1.74 17.27
CA PRO A 252 -5.76 1.84 17.06
C PRO A 252 -6.16 2.91 16.06
N ALA A 253 -5.43 4.02 16.02
CA ALA A 253 -5.67 5.14 15.13
C ALA A 253 -5.63 4.76 13.63
N LEU A 254 -4.92 3.69 13.26
CA LEU A 254 -4.81 3.22 11.87
C LEU A 254 -6.13 2.64 11.33
N TYR A 255 -7.01 2.17 12.20
CA TYR A 255 -8.29 1.55 11.86
C TYR A 255 -9.44 1.99 12.79
N ALA A 256 -9.32 3.19 13.35
CA ALA A 256 -10.29 3.75 14.30
C ALA A 256 -11.74 3.69 13.83
N PRO A 257 -12.11 4.03 12.56
CA PRO A 257 -13.49 3.95 12.11
C PRO A 257 -14.10 2.54 12.23
N VAL A 258 -13.30 1.48 12.02
CA VAL A 258 -13.78 0.11 12.22
C VAL A 258 -14.04 -0.17 13.69
N LEU A 259 -13.13 0.23 14.56
CA LEU A 259 -13.25 0.05 16.01
C LEU A 259 -14.46 0.79 16.60
N GLU A 260 -14.72 2.00 16.12
CA GLU A 260 -15.89 2.82 16.52
C GLU A 260 -17.19 2.15 16.12
N ILE A 261 -17.30 1.65 14.87
CA ILE A 261 -18.49 0.94 14.40
C ILE A 261 -18.69 -0.34 15.21
N LEU A 262 -17.65 -1.14 15.46
CA LEU A 262 -17.76 -2.34 16.27
C LEU A 262 -18.20 -2.03 17.72
N GLY A 263 -17.75 -0.91 18.28
CA GLY A 263 -18.20 -0.40 19.57
C GLY A 263 -19.71 -0.09 19.58
N GLN A 264 -20.19 0.60 18.54
CA GLN A 264 -21.62 0.89 18.36
C GLN A 264 -22.47 -0.39 18.18
N MET A 265 -21.90 -1.42 17.56
CA MET A 265 -22.54 -2.73 17.40
C MET A 265 -22.57 -3.56 18.70
N GLY A 266 -21.99 -3.07 19.82
CA GLY A 266 -22.02 -3.75 21.13
C GLY A 266 -20.75 -4.51 21.47
N CYS A 267 -19.67 -4.36 20.73
CA CYS A 267 -18.35 -4.86 21.12
C CYS A 267 -17.73 -3.96 22.17
N ARG A 268 -17.05 -4.56 23.16
CA ARG A 268 -16.18 -3.81 24.05
C ARG A 268 -14.81 -3.66 23.40
N VAL A 269 -14.40 -2.43 23.16
CA VAL A 269 -13.14 -2.06 22.52
C VAL A 269 -12.29 -1.30 23.53
N GLU A 270 -11.10 -1.81 23.83
CA GLU A 270 -10.20 -1.27 24.85
C GLU A 270 -8.82 -1.03 24.21
N PRO A 271 -8.57 0.20 23.69
CA PRO A 271 -7.26 0.57 23.14
C PRO A 271 -6.25 0.86 24.25
N ALA A 272 -4.99 0.45 24.06
CA ALA A 272 -3.88 0.70 24.95
C ALA A 272 -2.55 0.75 24.18
N GLY A 273 -2.03 1.96 23.91
CA GLY A 273 -0.82 2.13 23.11
C GLY A 273 -1.00 1.62 21.68
N ASP A 274 -0.20 0.64 21.25
CA ASP A 274 -0.28 -0.06 19.97
C ASP A 274 -1.10 -1.36 20.02
N THR A 275 -1.85 -1.56 21.10
CA THR A 275 -2.64 -2.75 21.36
C THR A 275 -4.12 -2.41 21.42
N VAL A 276 -4.96 -3.30 20.90
CA VAL A 276 -6.41 -3.22 21.06
C VAL A 276 -6.94 -4.54 21.57
N ARG A 277 -7.73 -4.49 22.63
CA ARG A 277 -8.46 -5.63 23.13
C ARG A 277 -9.92 -5.50 22.72
N ILE A 278 -10.45 -6.50 22.03
CA ILE A 278 -11.83 -6.52 21.53
C ILE A 278 -12.53 -7.74 22.09
N SER A 279 -13.73 -7.56 22.63
CA SER A 279 -14.53 -8.67 23.14
C SER A 279 -16.02 -8.49 22.87
N ARG A 280 -16.69 -9.59 22.60
CA ARG A 280 -18.16 -9.68 22.49
C ARG A 280 -18.67 -10.93 23.17
N PHE A 281 -19.50 -10.76 24.18
CA PHE A 281 -20.12 -11.86 24.93
C PHE A 281 -21.65 -11.83 24.85
N GLY A 282 -22.24 -10.72 24.42
CA GLY A 282 -23.67 -10.51 24.22
C GLY A 282 -24.10 -10.58 22.78
N ARG A 283 -25.29 -10.04 22.49
CA ARG A 283 -25.81 -9.85 21.14
C ARG A 283 -24.98 -8.80 20.39
N LEU A 284 -24.87 -8.98 19.09
CA LEU A 284 -24.33 -7.98 18.19
C LEU A 284 -25.49 -7.21 17.60
N HIS A 285 -25.46 -5.90 17.72
CA HIS A 285 -26.51 -5.02 17.19
C HIS A 285 -26.16 -4.52 15.78
N GLY A 286 -27.15 -4.10 15.02
CA GLY A 286 -26.92 -3.50 13.72
C GLY A 286 -26.15 -2.18 13.83
N ALA A 287 -25.35 -1.90 12.80
CA ALA A 287 -24.59 -0.65 12.71
C ALA A 287 -25.41 0.53 12.14
N GLY A 288 -26.66 0.30 11.76
CA GLY A 288 -27.45 1.28 11.02
C GLY A 288 -26.84 1.56 9.64
N ARG A 289 -26.80 2.83 9.24
CA ARG A 289 -26.25 3.24 7.94
C ARG A 289 -24.79 3.66 8.06
N VAL A 290 -23.90 2.97 7.35
CA VAL A 290 -22.46 3.20 7.31
C VAL A 290 -22.06 3.67 5.92
N PHE A 291 -21.16 4.67 5.84
CA PHE A 291 -20.65 5.17 4.57
C PHE A 291 -19.13 4.96 4.48
N THR A 292 -18.69 4.46 3.34
CA THR A 292 -17.25 4.39 3.02
C THR A 292 -16.76 5.69 2.38
N GLY A 293 -15.48 5.98 2.53
CA GLY A 293 -14.86 7.17 1.95
C GLY A 293 -13.34 7.07 1.94
N ALA A 294 -12.70 8.09 1.34
CA ALA A 294 -11.25 8.19 1.37
C ALA A 294 -10.75 8.37 2.81
N TYR A 295 -9.61 7.76 3.13
CA TYR A 295 -8.98 7.88 4.45
C TYR A 295 -8.80 9.38 4.86
N PRO A 296 -9.11 9.77 6.12
CA PRO A 296 -9.31 8.94 7.31
C PRO A 296 -10.76 8.46 7.55
N ALA A 297 -11.68 8.64 6.60
CA ALA A 297 -12.98 8.00 6.68
C ALA A 297 -12.85 6.47 6.60
N LEU A 298 -13.97 5.77 6.72
CA LEU A 298 -13.98 4.31 6.60
C LEU A 298 -13.55 3.89 5.19
N ALA A 299 -12.33 3.33 5.09
CA ALA A 299 -11.80 2.87 3.81
C ALA A 299 -12.64 1.72 3.21
N THR A 300 -12.74 1.68 1.88
CA THR A 300 -13.49 0.64 1.17
C THR A 300 -13.00 -0.78 1.43
N ASP A 301 -11.71 -0.94 1.77
CA ASP A 301 -11.12 -2.24 2.15
C ASP A 301 -11.76 -2.83 3.43
N ALA A 302 -12.31 -1.99 4.31
CA ALA A 302 -12.98 -2.44 5.53
C ALA A 302 -14.46 -2.81 5.30
N ALA A 303 -15.08 -2.38 4.20
CA ALA A 303 -16.50 -2.62 3.93
C ALA A 303 -16.87 -4.13 3.94
N PRO A 304 -16.17 -5.02 3.22
CA PRO A 304 -16.51 -6.45 3.24
C PRO A 304 -16.31 -7.10 4.61
N LEU A 305 -15.38 -6.59 5.42
CA LEU A 305 -15.10 -7.10 6.76
C LEU A 305 -16.23 -6.73 7.72
N LEU A 306 -16.67 -5.48 7.68
CA LEU A 306 -17.82 -5.00 8.46
C LEU A 306 -19.13 -5.65 7.97
N ALA A 307 -19.34 -5.78 6.67
CA ALA A 307 -20.51 -6.48 6.15
C ALA A 307 -20.61 -7.91 6.69
N ALA A 308 -19.49 -8.64 6.77
CA ALA A 308 -19.47 -9.98 7.36
C ALA A 308 -19.85 -9.97 8.85
N ALA A 309 -19.44 -8.96 9.62
CA ALA A 309 -19.86 -8.80 11.01
C ALA A 309 -21.34 -8.41 11.11
N MET A 310 -21.80 -7.49 10.27
CA MET A 310 -23.21 -7.03 10.22
C MET A 310 -24.19 -8.16 9.91
N LEU A 311 -23.82 -9.15 9.10
CA LEU A 311 -24.64 -10.34 8.84
C LEU A 311 -24.91 -11.18 10.10
N CYS A 312 -24.14 -11.01 11.17
CA CYS A 312 -24.30 -11.68 12.47
C CYS A 312 -25.05 -10.81 13.49
N ALA A 313 -25.51 -9.61 13.11
CA ALA A 313 -26.22 -8.68 13.98
C ALA A 313 -27.73 -9.02 14.06
N ASP A 314 -28.39 -8.56 15.15
CA ASP A 314 -29.81 -8.78 15.40
C ASP A 314 -30.74 -7.73 14.77
N SER A 315 -30.18 -6.72 14.12
CA SER A 315 -30.93 -5.62 13.50
C SER A 315 -30.28 -5.13 12.21
N GLU A 316 -31.01 -4.30 11.47
CA GLU A 316 -30.64 -3.84 10.13
C GLU A 316 -29.32 -3.05 10.11
N SER A 317 -28.53 -3.29 9.07
CA SER A 317 -27.33 -2.53 8.74
C SER A 317 -27.23 -2.32 7.23
N SER A 318 -26.68 -1.18 6.81
CA SER A 318 -26.35 -0.92 5.40
C SER A 318 -25.00 -0.26 5.28
N ILE A 319 -24.24 -0.59 4.22
CA ILE A 319 -22.93 -0.04 3.95
C ILE A 319 -22.78 0.34 2.46
#